data_63ba7263f1e4c4860e0df02262ccda2a
#
_entry.id   63ba7263f1e4c4860e0df02262ccda2a
#
_cell.length_a   1.000
_cell.length_b   1.000
_cell.length_c   1.000
_cell.angle_alpha   90.00
_cell.angle_beta   90.00
_cell.angle_gamma   90.00
#
_symmetry.space_group_name_H-M   'P 1'
#
loop_
_entity.id
_entity.type
_entity.pdbx_description
1 polymer ?
#
loop_
_entity_poly.entity_id
_entity_poly.type
_entity_poly.pdbx_seq_one_letter_code
_entity_poly.pdbx_strand_id
1 'polypeptide(L)'
;MKSVLNKKAVFNYNLLENFEAGVVLTGSEIKQVRAGKVSLEEAFVTIRNGEAFLVNAHIAPYEKAAFESGEPRRSRKLLLRKKEIDYLLGKLAGSNLTVIPTKLYFRRGFAKIQIALAYGKKKYDKREAIKRKEAQREAEKILRREKLEQQKETSS
;
A
#
# COMPACT_ATOMS: atom_id res chain seq x y z
N MET A 1 -5.37 8.24 14.55
CA MET A 1 -5.66 8.59 13.16
C MET A 1 -5.54 7.37 12.25
N LYS A 2 -6.51 7.17 11.39
CA LYS A 2 -6.56 5.98 10.55
C LYS A 2 -5.59 6.06 9.37
N SER A 3 -4.85 4.98 9.13
CA SER A 3 -4.01 4.85 7.94
C SER A 3 -4.86 4.65 6.70
N VAL A 4 -4.38 5.17 5.56
CA VAL A 4 -4.98 4.87 4.25
C VAL A 4 -4.24 3.66 3.69
N LEU A 5 -4.96 2.58 3.44
CA LEU A 5 -4.40 1.32 2.97
C LEU A 5 -4.60 1.17 1.46
N ASN A 6 -3.62 0.57 0.80
CA ASN A 6 -3.71 0.19 -0.60
C ASN A 6 -4.05 -1.30 -0.69
N LYS A 7 -5.33 -1.62 -0.62
CA LYS A 7 -5.81 -3.01 -0.64
C LYS A 7 -5.50 -3.73 -1.94
N LYS A 8 -5.52 -3.02 -3.06
CA LYS A 8 -5.17 -3.57 -4.38
C LYS A 8 -3.73 -4.04 -4.45
N ALA A 9 -2.81 -3.39 -3.71
CA ALA A 9 -1.40 -3.75 -3.74
C ALA A 9 -1.16 -5.19 -3.27
N VAL A 10 -1.80 -5.57 -2.18
CA VAL A 10 -1.68 -6.94 -1.63
C VAL A 10 -2.28 -7.97 -2.58
N PHE A 11 -3.37 -7.63 -3.26
CA PHE A 11 -4.03 -8.52 -4.21
C PHE A 11 -3.28 -8.65 -5.53
N ASN A 12 -2.78 -7.54 -6.07
CA ASN A 12 -2.19 -7.50 -7.42
C ASN A 12 -0.68 -7.74 -7.46
N TYR A 13 0.01 -7.64 -6.31
CA TYR A 13 1.48 -7.70 -6.25
C TYR A 13 1.95 -8.65 -5.18
N ASN A 14 3.10 -9.29 -5.45
CA ASN A 14 3.87 -9.99 -4.43
C ASN A 14 4.87 -9.00 -3.82
N LEU A 15 4.68 -8.69 -2.55
CA LEU A 15 5.50 -7.71 -1.82
C LEU A 15 6.76 -8.40 -1.29
N LEU A 16 7.94 -7.84 -1.59
CA LEU A 16 9.23 -8.42 -1.22
C LEU A 16 9.85 -7.73 -0.02
N GLU A 17 10.00 -6.41 -0.07
CA GLU A 17 10.65 -5.63 0.98
C GLU A 17 9.88 -4.32 1.21
N ASN A 18 9.79 -3.90 2.46
CA ASN A 18 9.10 -2.68 2.85
C ASN A 18 10.09 -1.58 3.27
N PHE A 19 9.74 -0.34 2.95
CA PHE A 19 10.51 0.85 3.34
C PHE A 19 9.53 1.93 3.82
N GLU A 20 9.96 2.75 4.76
CA GLU A 20 9.20 3.91 5.19
C GLU A 20 9.83 5.17 4.61
N ALA A 21 9.02 6.02 3.99
CA ALA A 21 9.45 7.29 3.43
C ALA A 21 8.62 8.44 3.98
N GLY A 22 9.21 9.62 4.06
CA GLY A 22 8.44 10.85 4.24
C GLY A 22 7.81 11.26 2.92
N VAL A 23 6.66 11.93 2.97
CA VAL A 23 5.97 12.47 1.79
C VAL A 23 5.87 13.97 1.91
N VAL A 24 6.32 14.69 0.89
CA VAL A 24 6.19 16.14 0.85
C VAL A 24 4.80 16.50 0.32
N LEU A 25 3.95 17.03 1.20
CA LEU A 25 2.58 17.41 0.87
C LEU A 25 2.36 18.90 1.15
N THR A 26 1.43 19.49 0.40
CA THR A 26 0.95 20.84 0.69
C THR A 26 0.01 20.81 1.90
N GLY A 27 -0.27 21.97 2.50
CA GLY A 27 -1.23 22.06 3.61
C GLY A 27 -2.62 21.55 3.24
N SER A 28 -3.09 21.84 2.03
CA SER A 28 -4.36 21.35 1.50
C SER A 28 -4.38 19.84 1.37
N GLU A 29 -3.30 19.26 0.87
CA GLU A 29 -3.17 17.81 0.73
C GLU A 29 -3.16 17.11 2.08
N ILE A 30 -2.49 17.67 3.07
CA ILE A 30 -2.47 17.13 4.44
C ILE A 30 -3.90 17.06 5.02
N LYS A 31 -4.70 18.09 4.82
CA LYS A 31 -6.08 18.12 5.27
C LYS A 31 -6.92 17.03 4.61
N GLN A 32 -6.75 16.83 3.32
CA GLN A 32 -7.48 15.82 2.57
C GLN A 32 -7.05 14.39 2.95
N VAL A 33 -5.77 14.17 3.18
CA VAL A 33 -5.26 12.87 3.66
C VAL A 33 -5.83 12.56 5.04
N ARG A 34 -5.86 13.54 5.95
CA ARG A 34 -6.47 13.37 7.28
C ARG A 34 -7.96 13.06 7.22
N ALA A 35 -8.64 13.60 6.21
CA ALA A 35 -10.05 13.32 5.96
C ALA A 35 -10.28 11.98 5.25
N GLY A 36 -9.22 11.25 4.89
CA GLY A 36 -9.32 9.99 4.17
C GLY A 36 -9.62 10.12 2.69
N LYS A 37 -9.50 11.32 2.12
CA LYS A 37 -9.82 11.60 0.72
C LYS A 37 -8.59 11.41 -0.18
N VAL A 38 -8.04 10.20 -0.16
CA VAL A 38 -6.85 9.82 -0.92
C VAL A 38 -6.99 8.39 -1.41
N SER A 39 -6.48 8.13 -2.61
CA SER A 39 -6.41 6.79 -3.19
C SER A 39 -5.00 6.49 -3.64
N LEU A 40 -4.48 5.34 -3.23
CA LEU A 40 -3.17 4.83 -3.60
C LEU A 40 -3.23 3.73 -4.66
N GLU A 41 -4.42 3.36 -5.11
CA GLU A 41 -4.64 2.15 -5.91
C GLU A 41 -3.82 2.06 -7.20
N GLU A 42 -3.63 3.19 -7.87
CA GLU A 42 -2.88 3.24 -9.13
C GLU A 42 -1.52 3.91 -8.98
N ALA A 43 -1.11 4.15 -7.74
CA ALA A 43 0.14 4.83 -7.45
C ALA A 43 1.34 3.90 -7.52
N PHE A 44 2.47 4.46 -7.88
CA PHE A 44 3.75 3.76 -7.87
C PHE A 44 4.86 4.75 -7.52
N VAL A 45 6.04 4.21 -7.22
CA VAL A 45 7.22 5.02 -6.90
C VAL A 45 8.20 4.95 -8.06
N THR A 46 8.69 6.10 -8.48
CA THR A 46 9.74 6.21 -9.50
C THR A 46 10.95 6.92 -8.93
N ILE A 47 12.14 6.61 -9.46
CA ILE A 47 13.39 7.25 -9.05
C ILE A 47 13.97 7.98 -10.26
N ARG A 48 14.18 9.28 -10.11
CA ARG A 48 14.76 10.14 -11.16
C ARG A 48 15.85 11.00 -10.57
N ASN A 49 17.02 11.00 -11.18
CA ASN A 49 18.15 11.84 -10.76
C ASN A 49 18.48 11.71 -9.27
N GLY A 50 18.43 10.48 -8.74
CA GLY A 50 18.72 10.23 -7.32
C GLY A 50 17.64 10.65 -6.36
N GLU A 51 16.44 10.97 -6.84
CA GLU A 51 15.29 11.35 -6.03
C GLU A 51 14.11 10.41 -6.27
N ALA A 52 13.38 10.10 -5.20
CA ALA A 52 12.20 9.24 -5.27
C ALA A 52 10.92 10.07 -5.30
N PHE A 53 9.98 9.65 -6.14
CA PHE A 53 8.69 10.33 -6.31
C PHE A 53 7.53 9.34 -6.25
N LEU A 54 6.48 9.73 -5.55
CA LEU A 54 5.19 9.04 -5.57
C LEU A 54 4.39 9.56 -6.74
N VAL A 55 4.08 8.68 -7.68
CA VAL A 55 3.41 9.04 -8.93
C VAL A 55 2.00 8.46 -8.94
N ASN A 56 1.06 9.25 -9.43
CA ASN A 56 -0.33 8.84 -9.68
C ASN A 56 -1.17 8.51 -8.43
N ALA A 57 -0.73 8.93 -7.24
CA ALA A 57 -1.58 8.91 -6.05
C ALA A 57 -2.59 10.05 -6.16
N HIS A 58 -3.86 9.74 -5.96
CA HIS A 58 -4.93 10.72 -6.04
C HIS A 58 -5.24 11.29 -4.66
N ILE A 59 -5.12 12.60 -4.52
CA ILE A 59 -5.57 13.34 -3.32
C ILE A 59 -6.63 14.32 -3.79
N ALA A 60 -7.85 14.20 -3.26
CA ALA A 60 -8.97 15.03 -3.66
C ALA A 60 -8.66 16.52 -3.41
N PRO A 61 -9.04 17.43 -4.34
CA PRO A 61 -8.83 18.85 -4.13
C PRO A 61 -9.61 19.35 -2.89
N TYR A 62 -8.99 20.26 -2.15
CA TYR A 62 -9.64 20.91 -1.01
C TYR A 62 -10.42 22.12 -1.53
N GLU A 63 -11.74 22.06 -1.45
CA GLU A 63 -12.65 23.06 -2.04
C GLU A 63 -12.37 24.48 -1.55
N LYS A 64 -12.01 24.63 -0.28
CA LYS A 64 -11.76 25.94 0.33
C LYS A 64 -10.41 26.55 -0.04
N ALA A 65 -9.55 25.80 -0.73
CA ALA A 65 -8.22 26.23 -1.15
C ALA A 65 -8.00 25.97 -2.64
N ALA A 66 -8.99 26.31 -3.46
CA ALA A 66 -9.03 26.04 -4.90
C ALA A 66 -7.79 26.54 -5.67
N PHE A 67 -7.15 27.62 -5.22
CA PHE A 67 -5.96 28.16 -5.84
C PHE A 67 -4.66 27.51 -5.40
N GLU A 68 -4.64 26.86 -4.24
CA GLU A 68 -3.46 26.21 -3.65
C GLU A 68 -3.44 24.70 -3.88
N SER A 69 -4.60 24.10 -4.13
CA SER A 69 -4.66 22.68 -4.43
C SER A 69 -4.20 22.44 -5.87
N GLY A 70 -2.98 21.98 -6.03
CA GLY A 70 -2.44 21.57 -7.31
C GLY A 70 -3.22 20.40 -7.91
N GLU A 71 -2.71 19.86 -8.99
CA GLU A 71 -3.32 18.71 -9.64
C GLU A 71 -3.47 17.54 -8.66
N PRO A 72 -4.66 16.89 -8.58
CA PRO A 72 -4.90 15.79 -7.65
C PRO A 72 -3.92 14.62 -7.77
N ARG A 73 -3.40 14.36 -8.95
CA ARG A 73 -2.48 13.26 -9.24
C ARG A 73 -1.03 13.71 -9.48
N ARG A 74 -0.66 14.88 -9.01
CA ARG A 74 0.71 15.38 -9.19
C ARG A 74 1.73 14.43 -8.54
N SER A 75 2.95 14.40 -9.10
CA SER A 75 4.06 13.66 -8.49
C SER A 75 4.49 14.34 -7.20
N ARG A 76 4.71 13.54 -6.15
CA ARG A 76 5.08 14.04 -4.83
C ARG A 76 6.43 13.46 -4.42
N LYS A 77 7.30 14.32 -3.93
CA LYS A 77 8.64 13.89 -3.52
C LYS A 77 8.55 13.02 -2.27
N LEU A 78 9.29 11.92 -2.29
CA LEU A 78 9.48 11.04 -1.14
C LEU A 78 10.84 11.30 -0.52
N LEU A 79 10.89 11.28 0.81
CA LEU A 79 12.10 11.46 1.56
C LEU A 79 12.63 10.11 2.02
N LEU A 80 13.63 9.61 1.29
CA LEU A 80 14.33 8.37 1.58
C LEU A 80 15.80 8.66 1.78
N ARG A 81 16.51 7.80 2.51
CA ARG A 81 17.95 7.87 2.64
C ARG A 81 18.59 7.51 1.30
N LYS A 82 19.74 8.11 1.03
CA LYS A 82 20.49 7.85 -0.20
C LYS A 82 20.77 6.35 -0.38
N LYS A 83 21.11 5.65 0.68
CA LYS A 83 21.34 4.20 0.67
C LYS A 83 20.12 3.41 0.21
N GLU A 84 18.94 3.83 0.65
CA GLU A 84 17.67 3.22 0.27
C GLU A 84 17.35 3.47 -1.20
N ILE A 85 17.55 4.69 -1.67
CA ILE A 85 17.36 5.06 -3.08
C ILE A 85 18.29 4.24 -3.98
N ASP A 86 19.58 4.18 -3.63
CA ASP A 86 20.58 3.43 -4.40
C ASP A 86 20.25 1.92 -4.42
N TYR A 87 19.82 1.38 -3.30
CA TYR A 87 19.39 -0.02 -3.18
C TYR A 87 18.20 -0.31 -4.10
N LEU A 88 17.17 0.53 -4.04
CA LEU A 88 15.97 0.37 -4.86
C LEU A 88 16.30 0.51 -6.35
N LEU A 89 17.13 1.49 -6.70
CA LEU A 89 17.55 1.70 -8.09
C LEU A 89 18.27 0.48 -8.63
N GLY A 90 19.15 -0.13 -7.85
CA GLY A 90 19.84 -1.36 -8.22
C GLY A 90 18.90 -2.55 -8.41
N LYS A 91 17.89 -2.68 -7.56
CA LYS A 91 16.88 -3.75 -7.66
C LYS A 91 15.95 -3.57 -8.86
N LEU A 92 15.63 -2.32 -9.21
CA LEU A 92 14.73 -2.02 -10.33
C LEU A 92 15.43 -2.18 -11.68
N ALA A 93 16.74 -1.99 -11.74
CA ALA A 93 17.49 -2.05 -12.98
C ALA A 93 17.43 -3.43 -13.62
N GLY A 94 16.96 -3.51 -14.87
CA GLY A 94 16.91 -4.74 -15.65
C GLY A 94 15.98 -5.83 -15.12
N SER A 95 15.08 -5.50 -14.18
CA SER A 95 14.16 -6.46 -13.59
C SER A 95 12.70 -6.08 -13.88
N ASN A 96 11.78 -7.01 -13.60
CA ASN A 96 10.34 -6.76 -13.66
C ASN A 96 9.78 -6.26 -12.32
N LEU A 97 10.65 -5.79 -11.43
CA LEU A 97 10.26 -5.26 -10.14
C LEU A 97 9.75 -3.82 -10.26
N THR A 98 8.89 -3.45 -9.35
CA THR A 98 8.38 -2.08 -9.20
C THR A 98 8.33 -1.72 -7.72
N VAL A 99 8.13 -0.46 -7.41
CA VAL A 99 7.92 0.00 -6.03
C VAL A 99 6.53 0.62 -5.96
N ILE A 100 5.72 0.13 -5.03
CA ILE A 100 4.34 0.58 -4.86
C ILE A 100 4.09 1.02 -3.42
N PRO A 101 3.20 2.00 -3.21
CA PRO A 101 2.80 2.38 -1.86
C PRO A 101 1.80 1.37 -1.31
N THR A 102 1.95 1.02 -0.04
CA THR A 102 1.05 0.09 0.63
C THR A 102 0.16 0.76 1.64
N LYS A 103 0.66 1.81 2.29
CA LYS A 103 -0.12 2.54 3.27
C LYS A 103 0.43 3.95 3.49
N LEU A 104 -0.48 4.89 3.73
CA LEU A 104 -0.16 6.29 4.02
C LEU A 104 -0.69 6.62 5.42
N TYR A 105 0.14 7.22 6.26
CA TYR A 105 -0.20 7.50 7.65
C TYR A 105 0.58 8.71 8.17
N PHE A 106 0.19 9.18 9.35
CA PHE A 106 0.93 10.24 10.04
C PHE A 106 1.66 9.65 11.24
N ARG A 107 2.90 10.06 11.39
CA ARG A 107 3.73 9.68 12.53
C ARG A 107 4.41 10.93 13.06
N ARG A 108 4.16 11.25 14.34
CA ARG A 108 4.69 12.46 14.99
C ARG A 108 4.40 13.75 14.20
N GLY A 109 3.21 13.85 13.62
CA GLY A 109 2.78 15.00 12.83
C GLY A 109 3.29 15.05 11.39
N PHE A 110 4.11 14.10 10.97
CA PHE A 110 4.64 14.03 9.60
C PHE A 110 3.91 12.99 8.77
N ALA A 111 3.66 13.32 7.51
CA ALA A 111 3.11 12.36 6.56
C ALA A 111 4.18 11.32 6.21
N LYS A 112 3.87 10.07 6.43
CA LYS A 112 4.73 8.92 6.13
C LYS A 112 4.01 7.96 5.22
N ILE A 113 4.77 7.31 4.36
CA ILE A 113 4.24 6.30 3.45
C ILE A 113 5.10 5.05 3.52
N GLN A 114 4.43 3.92 3.64
CA GLN A 114 5.09 2.63 3.51
C GLN A 114 5.06 2.24 2.05
N ILE A 115 6.23 1.96 1.49
CA ILE A 115 6.39 1.51 0.11
C ILE A 115 6.99 0.12 0.11
N ALA A 116 6.74 -0.64 -0.94
CA ALA A 116 7.24 -1.99 -1.06
C ALA A 116 7.83 -2.25 -2.42
N LEU A 117 8.98 -2.90 -2.43
CA LEU A 117 9.55 -3.50 -3.62
C LEU A 117 8.69 -4.72 -3.95
N ALA A 118 8.21 -4.82 -5.18
CA ALA A 118 7.20 -5.81 -5.54
C ALA A 118 7.28 -6.21 -7.01
N TYR A 119 6.67 -7.33 -7.34
CA TYR A 119 6.43 -7.69 -8.73
C TYR A 119 4.94 -8.00 -8.92
N GLY A 120 4.42 -7.73 -10.12
CA GLY A 120 3.02 -7.97 -10.44
C GLY A 120 2.69 -9.45 -10.47
N LYS A 121 1.61 -9.84 -9.82
CA LYS A 121 1.10 -11.21 -9.89
C LYS A 121 0.56 -11.49 -11.29
N LYS A 122 0.92 -12.63 -11.86
CA LYS A 122 0.31 -13.13 -13.07
C LYS A 122 -1.14 -13.54 -12.75
N LYS A 123 -1.99 -13.55 -13.75
CA LYS A 123 -3.40 -13.94 -13.60
C LYS A 123 -3.56 -15.30 -12.90
N TYR A 124 -2.65 -16.22 -13.17
CA TYR A 124 -2.60 -17.53 -12.54
C TYR A 124 -2.37 -17.43 -11.02
N ASP A 125 -1.40 -16.62 -10.59
CA ASP A 125 -1.06 -16.43 -9.17
C ASP A 125 -2.24 -15.85 -8.37
N LYS A 126 -3.01 -14.96 -8.99
CA LYS A 126 -4.21 -14.38 -8.37
C LYS A 126 -5.27 -15.44 -8.12
N ARG A 127 -5.48 -16.34 -9.08
CA ARG A 127 -6.44 -17.44 -8.94
C ARG A 127 -6.03 -18.41 -7.83
N GLU A 128 -4.74 -18.74 -7.74
CA GLU A 128 -4.22 -19.59 -6.66
C GLU A 128 -4.38 -18.97 -5.29
N ALA A 129 -4.12 -17.67 -5.17
CA ALA A 129 -4.29 -16.95 -3.91
C ALA A 129 -5.75 -16.99 -3.44
N ILE A 130 -6.70 -16.85 -4.35
CA ILE A 130 -8.13 -16.96 -4.06
C ILE A 130 -8.49 -18.39 -3.62
N LYS A 131 -8.03 -19.39 -4.35
CA LYS A 131 -8.26 -20.80 -4.02
C LYS A 131 -7.70 -21.16 -2.64
N ARG A 132 -6.51 -20.69 -2.29
CA ARG A 132 -5.91 -20.91 -0.97
C ARG A 132 -6.75 -20.32 0.15
N LYS A 133 -7.26 -19.11 -0.04
CA LYS A 133 -8.13 -18.47 0.94
C LYS A 133 -9.43 -19.26 1.14
N GLU A 134 -10.03 -19.71 0.06
CA GLU A 134 -11.26 -20.52 0.10
C GLU A 134 -11.02 -21.85 0.80
N ALA A 135 -9.93 -22.54 0.46
CA ALA A 135 -9.56 -23.80 1.10
C ALA A 135 -9.31 -23.63 2.61
N GLN A 136 -8.62 -22.55 3.00
CA GLN A 136 -8.37 -22.24 4.39
C GLN A 136 -9.68 -21.97 5.16
N ARG A 137 -10.60 -21.23 4.57
CA ARG A 137 -11.91 -20.95 5.17
C ARG A 137 -12.72 -22.23 5.37
N GLU A 138 -12.70 -23.13 4.39
CA GLU A 138 -13.37 -24.44 4.50
C GLU A 138 -12.76 -25.29 5.61
N ALA A 139 -11.44 -25.37 5.68
CA ALA A 139 -10.73 -26.09 6.74
C ALA A 139 -11.09 -25.55 8.13
N GLU A 140 -11.15 -24.24 8.29
CA GLU A 140 -11.54 -23.60 9.54
C GLU A 140 -12.99 -23.93 9.94
N LYS A 141 -13.91 -23.97 8.99
CA LYS A 141 -15.29 -24.35 9.22
C LYS A 141 -15.41 -25.80 9.71
N ILE A 142 -14.68 -26.72 9.10
CA ILE A 142 -14.66 -28.13 9.47
C ILE A 142 -14.12 -28.27 10.89
N LEU A 143 -13.03 -27.62 11.25
CA LEU A 143 -12.46 -27.64 12.59
C LEU A 143 -13.42 -27.10 13.65
N ARG A 144 -14.17 -26.05 13.35
CA ARG A 144 -15.19 -25.52 14.25
C ARG A 144 -16.32 -26.52 14.50
N ARG A 145 -16.79 -27.21 13.45
CA ARG A 145 -17.82 -28.25 13.56
C ARG A 145 -17.35 -29.38 14.45
N GLU A 146 -16.14 -29.89 14.25
CA GLU A 146 -15.55 -30.95 15.05
C GLU A 146 -15.45 -30.58 16.53
N LYS A 147 -15.01 -29.34 16.83
CA LYS A 147 -14.95 -28.84 18.20
C LYS A 147 -16.32 -28.78 18.87
N LEU A 148 -17.36 -28.34 18.13
CA LEU A 148 -18.72 -28.27 18.64
C LEU A 148 -19.30 -29.65 18.92
N GLU A 149 -19.02 -30.62 18.07
CA GLU A 149 -19.45 -32.02 18.29
C GLU A 149 -18.79 -32.63 19.51
N GLN A 150 -17.48 -32.43 19.69
CA GLN A 150 -16.73 -32.88 20.86
C GLN A 150 -17.26 -32.26 22.15
N GLN A 151 -17.63 -30.98 22.14
CA GLN A 151 -18.23 -30.30 23.28
C GLN A 151 -19.63 -30.87 23.64
N LYS A 152 -20.41 -31.26 22.65
CA LYS A 152 -21.71 -31.89 22.88
C LYS A 152 -21.56 -33.28 23.50
N GLU A 153 -20.57 -34.05 23.06
CA GLU A 153 -20.29 -35.37 23.61
C GLU A 153 -19.81 -35.31 25.06
N THR A 154 -19.00 -34.30 25.40
CA THR A 154 -18.47 -34.11 26.75
C THR A 154 -19.48 -33.50 27.74
N SER A 155 -20.53 -32.86 27.27
CA SER A 155 -21.58 -32.25 28.12
C SER A 155 -22.79 -33.18 28.38
N SER A 156 -22.82 -34.34 27.79
CA SER A 156 -23.80 -35.38 28.05
C SER A 156 -23.21 -36.46 28.97
#